data_9b1d46257366af02da96abc0a9d1955f
#
_entry.id   9b1d46257366af02da96abc0a9d1955f
#
_cell.length_a   1.000
_cell.length_b   1.000
_cell.length_c   1.000
_cell.angle_alpha   90.00
_cell.angle_beta   90.00
_cell.angle_gamma   90.00
#
_symmetry.space_group_name_H-M   'P 1'
#
loop_
_entity.id
_entity.type
_entity.pdbx_description
1 polymer ?
#
loop_
_entity_poly.entity_id
_entity_poly.type
_entity_poly.pdbx_seq_one_letter_code
_entity_poly.pdbx_strand_id
1 'polypeptide(L)'
;MYHCCNIRKLLRFLVIDMVVLILAAICTTVGKFYAASNRPPDGIFLPILMYHSITEGPENEFRVTPETLESDLQYLSQHGYQSVSAQQLVDYTNGIGTLPEHPVMITFDDGFYNNLSLALPILEQYQMCAIVSTVGIFTEMLAPDAPHVDAYSYLTWEDLRTMLQSDWIELGNHTYDMHSNGARC
;
A
#
# COMPACT_ATOMS: atom_id res chain seq x y z
N MET A 1 72.49 -11.57 -26.38
CA MET A 1 71.52 -12.63 -25.99
C MET A 1 70.19 -12.31 -26.62
N TYR A 2 69.84 -12.92 -27.74
CA TYR A 2 68.56 -12.66 -28.45
C TYR A 2 67.47 -13.56 -27.92
N HIS A 3 66.47 -13.01 -27.27
CA HIS A 3 65.30 -13.75 -26.85
C HIS A 3 64.41 -13.98 -28.09
N CYS A 4 64.42 -15.18 -28.66
CA CYS A 4 63.46 -15.59 -29.66
C CYS A 4 62.03 -15.61 -29.07
N CYS A 5 61.28 -14.59 -29.35
CA CYS A 5 59.88 -14.54 -28.94
C CYS A 5 59.11 -15.60 -29.74
N ASN A 6 58.55 -16.60 -29.09
CA ASN A 6 57.82 -17.67 -29.73
C ASN A 6 56.44 -17.13 -30.20
N ILE A 7 56.36 -16.77 -31.48
CA ILE A 7 55.16 -16.18 -32.12
C ILE A 7 53.89 -17.01 -31.82
N ARG A 8 53.99 -18.31 -31.75
CA ARG A 8 52.84 -19.17 -31.42
C ARG A 8 52.34 -18.99 -29.98
N LYS A 9 53.25 -18.71 -29.04
CA LYS A 9 52.84 -18.41 -27.65
C LYS A 9 52.20 -17.02 -27.60
N LEU A 10 52.77 -16.03 -28.25
CA LEU A 10 52.21 -14.68 -28.33
C LEU A 10 50.79 -14.70 -28.93
N LEU A 11 50.61 -15.44 -30.04
CA LEU A 11 49.29 -15.56 -30.70
C LEU A 11 48.25 -16.24 -29.79
N ARG A 12 48.65 -17.24 -28.98
CA ARG A 12 47.75 -17.89 -28.03
C ARG A 12 47.31 -16.93 -26.93
N PHE A 13 48.22 -16.10 -26.39
CA PHE A 13 47.86 -15.10 -25.40
C PHE A 13 46.90 -14.06 -25.97
N LEU A 14 47.15 -13.53 -27.17
CA LEU A 14 46.27 -12.58 -27.83
C LEU A 14 44.86 -13.15 -28.08
N VAL A 15 44.75 -14.43 -28.45
CA VAL A 15 43.47 -15.08 -28.63
C VAL A 15 42.73 -15.22 -27.31
N ILE A 16 43.45 -15.61 -26.25
CA ILE A 16 42.84 -15.73 -24.89
C ILE A 16 42.34 -14.37 -24.41
N ASP A 17 43.18 -13.33 -24.54
CA ASP A 17 42.81 -11.98 -24.13
C ASP A 17 41.59 -11.45 -24.90
N MET A 18 41.53 -11.71 -26.22
CA MET A 18 40.35 -11.36 -27.02
C MET A 18 39.10 -12.09 -26.58
N VAL A 19 39.19 -13.38 -26.27
CA VAL A 19 38.05 -14.16 -25.77
C VAL A 19 37.58 -13.63 -24.41
N VAL A 20 38.51 -13.31 -23.52
CA VAL A 20 38.17 -12.73 -22.21
C VAL A 20 37.49 -11.39 -22.34
N LEU A 21 37.97 -10.52 -23.23
CA LEU A 21 37.37 -9.21 -23.52
C LEU A 21 35.95 -9.34 -24.12
N ILE A 22 35.74 -10.30 -25.02
CA ILE A 22 34.44 -10.55 -25.63
C ILE A 22 33.47 -11.07 -24.56
N LEU A 23 33.90 -12.02 -23.70
CA LEU A 23 33.07 -12.51 -22.61
C LEU A 23 32.71 -11.42 -21.59
N ALA A 24 33.66 -10.57 -21.24
CA ALA A 24 33.42 -9.42 -20.38
C ALA A 24 32.44 -8.42 -21.01
N ALA A 25 32.54 -8.15 -22.31
CA ALA A 25 31.59 -7.30 -23.02
C ALA A 25 30.17 -7.92 -23.05
N ILE A 26 30.06 -9.23 -23.27
CA ILE A 26 28.80 -9.94 -23.25
C ILE A 26 28.18 -9.89 -21.83
N CYS A 27 28.97 -10.20 -20.79
CA CYS A 27 28.50 -10.12 -19.41
C CYS A 27 28.01 -8.71 -19.02
N THR A 28 28.72 -7.66 -19.44
CA THR A 28 28.30 -6.28 -19.17
C THR A 28 27.05 -5.89 -19.95
N THR A 29 26.89 -6.32 -21.18
CA THR A 29 25.68 -6.04 -21.98
C THR A 29 24.47 -6.83 -21.48
N VAL A 30 24.63 -8.09 -21.14
CA VAL A 30 23.57 -8.92 -20.54
C VAL A 30 23.20 -8.38 -19.16
N GLY A 31 24.16 -7.99 -18.33
CA GLY A 31 23.90 -7.37 -17.03
C GLY A 31 23.13 -6.05 -17.16
N LYS A 32 23.47 -5.19 -18.12
CA LYS A 32 22.72 -3.96 -18.39
C LYS A 32 21.30 -4.24 -18.90
N PHE A 33 21.14 -5.22 -19.76
CA PHE A 33 19.82 -5.63 -20.27
C PHE A 33 18.94 -6.19 -19.12
N TYR A 34 19.49 -7.04 -18.25
CA TYR A 34 18.79 -7.55 -17.08
C TYR A 34 18.41 -6.44 -16.09
N ALA A 35 19.30 -5.50 -15.83
CA ALA A 35 19.03 -4.36 -14.96
C ALA A 35 17.98 -3.41 -15.56
N ALA A 36 17.93 -3.26 -16.88
CA ALA A 36 16.93 -2.44 -17.56
C ALA A 36 15.55 -3.11 -17.62
N SER A 37 15.51 -4.45 -17.82
CA SER A 37 14.24 -5.20 -17.88
C SER A 37 13.60 -5.41 -16.49
N ASN A 38 14.40 -5.38 -15.41
CA ASN A 38 13.92 -5.48 -14.02
C ASN A 38 13.86 -4.13 -13.32
N ARG A 39 13.96 -3.00 -14.06
CA ARG A 39 13.72 -1.70 -13.47
C ARG A 39 12.22 -1.61 -13.20
N PRO A 40 11.78 -1.35 -11.95
CA PRO A 40 10.37 -1.03 -11.70
C PRO A 40 10.00 0.16 -12.62
N PRO A 41 8.77 0.21 -13.14
CA PRO A 41 8.30 1.40 -13.86
C PRO A 41 8.58 2.63 -13.01
N ASP A 42 8.83 3.77 -13.64
CA ASP A 42 9.06 5.03 -12.93
C ASP A 42 8.00 5.15 -11.85
N GLY A 43 8.44 5.25 -10.57
CA GLY A 43 7.55 5.11 -9.43
C GLY A 43 6.41 6.11 -9.49
N ILE A 44 5.19 5.67 -9.19
CA ILE A 44 4.02 6.54 -9.04
C ILE A 44 4.04 7.12 -7.63
N PHE A 45 3.80 8.42 -7.51
CA PHE A 45 3.55 9.05 -6.23
C PHE A 45 2.15 8.67 -5.75
N LEU A 46 2.06 7.93 -4.65
CA LEU A 46 0.82 7.49 -4.02
C LEU A 46 0.72 8.08 -2.60
N PRO A 47 0.00 9.17 -2.39
CA PRO A 47 -0.31 9.64 -1.04
C PRO A 47 -1.24 8.65 -0.33
N ILE A 48 -1.01 8.46 0.96
CA ILE A 48 -1.86 7.65 1.84
C ILE A 48 -2.41 8.58 2.93
N LEU A 49 -3.73 8.73 2.97
CA LEU A 49 -4.44 9.46 4.00
C LEU A 49 -4.88 8.48 5.07
N MET A 50 -4.41 8.67 6.29
CA MET A 50 -4.68 7.80 7.42
C MET A 50 -5.62 8.50 8.40
N TYR A 51 -6.77 7.91 8.63
CA TYR A 51 -7.75 8.31 9.63
C TYR A 51 -7.87 7.23 10.71
N HIS A 52 -8.56 7.55 11.80
CA HIS A 52 -8.92 6.59 12.85
C HIS A 52 -10.42 6.73 13.15
N SER A 53 -10.78 7.61 14.07
CA SER A 53 -12.16 7.82 14.51
C SER A 53 -12.81 9.00 13.78
N ILE A 54 -14.00 8.79 13.25
CA ILE A 54 -14.83 9.82 12.63
C ILE A 54 -16.01 10.10 13.57
N THR A 55 -15.97 11.22 14.28
CA THR A 55 -17.04 11.52 15.26
C THR A 55 -17.14 13.00 15.54
N GLU A 56 -18.30 13.41 15.97
CA GLU A 56 -18.56 14.77 16.40
C GLU A 56 -17.70 15.20 17.58
N GLY A 57 -17.39 16.50 17.66
CA GLY A 57 -16.68 17.11 18.77
C GLY A 57 -15.28 17.61 18.43
N PRO A 58 -14.45 17.88 19.44
CA PRO A 58 -13.11 18.43 19.20
C PRO A 58 -12.21 17.48 18.43
N GLU A 59 -11.61 17.96 17.37
CA GLU A 59 -10.65 17.21 16.57
C GLU A 59 -9.29 17.09 17.28
N ASN A 60 -8.56 16.02 16.97
CA ASN A 60 -7.18 15.79 17.39
C ASN A 60 -6.49 14.86 16.38
N GLU A 61 -5.28 14.38 16.69
CA GLU A 61 -4.48 13.53 15.80
C GLU A 61 -5.14 12.16 15.46
N PHE A 62 -6.13 11.71 16.24
CA PHE A 62 -6.83 10.42 16.04
C PHE A 62 -8.32 10.60 15.75
N ARG A 63 -8.81 11.83 15.72
CA ARG A 63 -10.24 12.10 15.54
C ARG A 63 -10.45 13.30 14.63
N VAL A 64 -11.27 13.09 13.61
CA VAL A 64 -11.79 14.17 12.75
C VAL A 64 -13.32 14.11 12.72
N THR A 65 -13.96 15.23 12.35
CA THR A 65 -15.42 15.24 12.22
C THR A 65 -15.87 14.67 10.86
N PRO A 66 -17.15 14.24 10.74
CA PRO A 66 -17.72 13.88 9.44
C PRO A 66 -17.58 14.98 8.40
N GLU A 67 -17.75 16.24 8.78
CA GLU A 67 -17.61 17.39 7.88
C GLU A 67 -16.17 17.56 7.38
N THR A 68 -15.18 17.31 8.24
CA THR A 68 -13.76 17.35 7.84
C THR A 68 -13.47 16.22 6.85
N LEU A 69 -13.90 14.99 7.14
CA LEU A 69 -13.76 13.88 6.19
C LEU A 69 -14.44 14.20 4.85
N GLU A 70 -15.68 14.70 4.88
CA GLU A 70 -16.40 15.08 3.67
C GLU A 70 -15.66 16.16 2.87
N SER A 71 -15.13 17.18 3.54
CA SER A 71 -14.33 18.25 2.93
C SER A 71 -13.07 17.72 2.26
N ASP A 72 -12.38 16.77 2.90
CA ASP A 72 -11.17 16.13 2.37
C ASP A 72 -11.51 15.31 1.11
N LEU A 73 -12.56 14.48 1.15
CA LEU A 73 -12.96 13.68 -0.01
C LEU A 73 -13.47 14.57 -1.16
N GLN A 74 -14.17 15.65 -0.83
CA GLN A 74 -14.60 16.65 -1.82
C GLN A 74 -13.38 17.28 -2.50
N TYR A 75 -12.36 17.69 -1.72
CA TYR A 75 -11.12 18.23 -2.26
C TYR A 75 -10.43 17.24 -3.21
N LEU A 76 -10.28 15.99 -2.78
CA LEU A 76 -9.68 14.93 -3.61
C LEU A 76 -10.44 14.77 -4.93
N SER A 77 -11.76 14.65 -4.87
CA SER A 77 -12.61 14.51 -6.05
C SER A 77 -12.48 15.68 -7.00
N GLN A 78 -12.53 16.92 -6.50
CA GLN A 78 -12.42 18.14 -7.31
C GLN A 78 -11.04 18.30 -7.96
N HIS A 79 -9.99 17.70 -7.39
CA HIS A 79 -8.63 17.73 -7.94
C HIS A 79 -8.29 16.47 -8.76
N GLY A 80 -9.28 15.65 -9.08
CA GLY A 80 -9.12 14.48 -9.96
C GLY A 80 -8.42 13.29 -9.32
N TYR A 81 -8.29 13.29 -7.98
CA TYR A 81 -7.79 12.11 -7.28
C TYR A 81 -8.81 10.97 -7.31
N GLN A 82 -8.31 9.77 -7.46
CA GLN A 82 -9.11 8.55 -7.41
C GLN A 82 -8.54 7.60 -6.37
N SER A 83 -9.39 7.12 -5.48
CA SER A 83 -8.95 6.16 -4.48
C SER A 83 -8.58 4.82 -5.11
N VAL A 84 -7.58 4.17 -4.54
CA VAL A 84 -7.10 2.86 -4.99
C VAL A 84 -7.16 1.86 -3.85
N SER A 85 -7.59 0.65 -4.18
CA SER A 85 -7.63 -0.45 -3.23
C SER A 85 -6.23 -1.06 -3.02
N ALA A 86 -6.06 -1.83 -1.93
CA ALA A 86 -4.83 -2.58 -1.71
C ALA A 86 -4.61 -3.60 -2.83
N GLN A 87 -5.69 -4.25 -3.33
CA GLN A 87 -5.59 -5.21 -4.42
C GLN A 87 -5.12 -4.54 -5.72
N GLN A 88 -5.65 -3.35 -6.06
CA GLN A 88 -5.19 -2.60 -7.25
C GLN A 88 -3.70 -2.24 -7.15
N LEU A 89 -3.22 -1.87 -5.95
CA LEU A 89 -1.80 -1.59 -5.73
C LEU A 89 -0.93 -2.84 -5.89
N VAL A 90 -1.38 -3.98 -5.35
CA VAL A 90 -0.69 -5.28 -5.51
C VAL A 90 -0.65 -5.68 -6.98
N ASP A 91 -1.75 -5.55 -7.70
CA ASP A 91 -1.82 -5.88 -9.12
C ASP A 91 -0.86 -4.99 -9.93
N TYR A 92 -0.86 -3.69 -9.68
CA TYR A 92 0.06 -2.75 -10.32
C TYR A 92 1.54 -3.12 -10.07
N THR A 93 1.90 -3.43 -8.83
CA THR A 93 3.29 -3.82 -8.51
C THR A 93 3.71 -5.13 -9.16
N ASN A 94 2.76 -6.00 -9.46
CA ASN A 94 2.97 -7.26 -10.21
C ASN A 94 2.92 -7.06 -11.74
N GLY A 95 2.75 -5.83 -12.23
CA GLY A 95 2.63 -5.54 -13.65
C GLY A 95 1.27 -5.89 -14.25
N ILE A 96 0.24 -6.04 -13.40
CA ILE A 96 -1.15 -6.32 -13.78
C ILE A 96 -1.95 -5.03 -13.66
N GLY A 97 -2.43 -4.48 -14.77
CA GLY A 97 -3.23 -3.25 -14.77
C GLY A 97 -2.43 -1.96 -14.57
N THR A 98 -3.13 -0.87 -14.35
CA THR A 98 -2.60 0.48 -14.16
C THR A 98 -3.29 1.16 -13.00
N LEU A 99 -2.61 2.10 -12.35
CA LEU A 99 -3.25 3.02 -11.40
C LEU A 99 -3.76 4.27 -12.14
N PRO A 100 -4.73 5.00 -11.55
CA PRO A 100 -5.18 6.27 -12.09
C PRO A 100 -4.03 7.30 -12.12
N GLU A 101 -4.24 8.42 -12.82
CA GLU A 101 -3.23 9.48 -12.97
C GLU A 101 -2.90 10.15 -11.62
N HIS A 102 -3.92 10.35 -10.77
CA HIS A 102 -3.80 10.88 -9.43
C HIS A 102 -4.33 9.87 -8.40
N PRO A 103 -3.54 8.80 -8.09
CA PRO A 103 -4.00 7.81 -7.16
C PRO A 103 -3.87 8.32 -5.71
N VAL A 104 -4.79 7.93 -4.85
CA VAL A 104 -4.73 8.15 -3.40
C VAL A 104 -5.21 6.89 -2.68
N MET A 105 -4.60 6.55 -1.56
CA MET A 105 -5.08 5.48 -0.68
C MET A 105 -5.66 6.10 0.57
N ILE A 106 -6.80 5.61 1.02
CA ILE A 106 -7.50 6.05 2.23
C ILE A 106 -7.51 4.88 3.19
N THR A 107 -7.06 5.10 4.43
CA THR A 107 -7.03 4.09 5.47
C THR A 107 -7.69 4.58 6.75
N PHE A 108 -8.35 3.68 7.45
CA PHE A 108 -8.89 3.89 8.79
C PHE A 108 -8.29 2.83 9.70
N ASP A 109 -7.61 3.26 10.75
CA ASP A 109 -6.98 2.35 11.69
C ASP A 109 -7.87 2.12 12.94
N ASP A 110 -7.52 1.10 13.74
CA ASP A 110 -8.16 0.66 14.98
C ASP A 110 -9.53 -0.01 14.83
N GLY A 111 -10.31 0.24 13.78
CA GLY A 111 -11.61 -0.38 13.58
C GLY A 111 -12.71 0.19 14.47
N PHE A 112 -12.80 1.52 14.57
CA PHE A 112 -13.91 2.19 15.25
C PHE A 112 -15.23 1.96 14.53
N TYR A 113 -16.32 1.80 15.30
CA TYR A 113 -17.68 1.62 14.75
C TYR A 113 -18.12 2.78 13.84
N ASN A 114 -17.67 4.00 14.14
CA ASN A 114 -17.98 5.17 13.34
C ASN A 114 -17.37 5.14 11.92
N ASN A 115 -16.46 4.23 11.64
CA ASN A 115 -16.03 3.98 10.27
C ASN A 115 -17.16 3.33 9.45
N LEU A 116 -18.03 2.53 10.05
CA LEU A 116 -19.24 1.99 9.43
C LEU A 116 -20.38 3.02 9.41
N SER A 117 -20.68 3.64 10.57
CA SER A 117 -21.87 4.47 10.72
C SER A 117 -21.77 5.85 10.09
N LEU A 118 -20.57 6.44 10.06
CA LEU A 118 -20.34 7.81 9.60
C LEU A 118 -19.42 7.90 8.38
N ALA A 119 -18.28 7.18 8.38
CA ALA A 119 -17.34 7.30 7.27
C ALA A 119 -17.81 6.60 5.99
N LEU A 120 -18.34 5.38 6.08
CA LEU A 120 -18.77 4.62 4.90
C LEU A 120 -19.81 5.37 4.04
N PRO A 121 -20.87 5.98 4.58
CA PRO A 121 -21.81 6.75 3.76
C PRO A 121 -21.14 7.91 3.00
N ILE A 122 -20.15 8.56 3.58
CA ILE A 122 -19.40 9.64 2.93
C ILE A 122 -18.50 9.07 1.82
N LEU A 123 -17.81 7.97 2.07
CA LEU A 123 -17.01 7.27 1.04
C LEU A 123 -17.87 6.88 -0.17
N GLU A 124 -19.05 6.31 0.08
CA GLU A 124 -20.01 5.95 -0.96
C GLU A 124 -20.49 7.16 -1.78
N GLN A 125 -20.79 8.27 -1.11
CA GLN A 125 -21.21 9.51 -1.78
C GLN A 125 -20.13 10.01 -2.76
N TYR A 126 -18.86 9.93 -2.38
CA TYR A 126 -17.73 10.38 -3.23
C TYR A 126 -17.16 9.26 -4.12
N GLN A 127 -17.71 8.05 -4.07
CA GLN A 127 -17.24 6.88 -4.80
C GLN A 127 -15.76 6.61 -4.57
N MET A 128 -15.33 6.70 -3.31
CA MET A 128 -13.95 6.46 -2.88
C MET A 128 -13.87 5.23 -2.01
N CYS A 129 -12.95 4.32 -2.34
CA CYS A 129 -12.69 3.14 -1.52
C CYS A 129 -11.68 3.44 -0.42
N ALA A 130 -11.78 2.69 0.67
CA ALA A 130 -10.87 2.78 1.80
C ALA A 130 -10.55 1.39 2.39
N ILE A 131 -9.45 1.31 3.11
CA ILE A 131 -9.05 0.14 3.87
C ILE A 131 -9.34 0.41 5.35
N VAL A 132 -10.12 -0.46 6.00
CA VAL A 132 -10.37 -0.40 7.45
C VAL A 132 -9.58 -1.50 8.13
N SER A 133 -8.57 -1.12 8.90
CA SER A 133 -7.67 -2.02 9.60
C SER A 133 -8.08 -2.16 11.07
N THR A 134 -8.52 -3.35 11.48
CA THR A 134 -9.04 -3.59 12.83
C THR A 134 -7.97 -4.16 13.75
N VAL A 135 -8.02 -3.78 15.04
CA VAL A 135 -7.29 -4.44 16.11
C VAL A 135 -8.09 -5.65 16.54
N GLY A 136 -7.59 -6.86 16.24
CA GLY A 136 -8.36 -8.10 16.38
C GLY A 136 -8.96 -8.32 17.75
N ILE A 137 -8.22 -8.05 18.83
CA ILE A 137 -8.72 -8.26 20.19
C ILE A 137 -9.91 -7.34 20.53
N PHE A 138 -9.95 -6.11 19.99
CA PHE A 138 -11.07 -5.19 20.26
C PHE A 138 -12.37 -5.71 19.64
N THR A 139 -12.30 -6.25 18.43
CA THR A 139 -13.45 -6.91 17.77
C THR A 139 -13.85 -8.20 18.48
N GLU A 140 -12.88 -9.04 18.89
CA GLU A 140 -13.15 -10.33 19.51
C GLU A 140 -13.78 -10.23 20.91
N MET A 141 -13.44 -9.19 21.67
CA MET A 141 -13.97 -8.96 23.02
C MET A 141 -15.42 -8.46 23.04
N LEU A 142 -15.97 -8.05 21.90
CA LEU A 142 -17.33 -7.53 21.81
C LEU A 142 -18.33 -8.64 21.54
N ALA A 143 -19.48 -8.57 22.23
CA ALA A 143 -20.62 -9.41 21.89
C ALA A 143 -21.19 -9.00 20.52
N PRO A 144 -21.76 -9.95 19.75
CA PRO A 144 -22.31 -9.64 18.41
C PRO A 144 -23.44 -8.59 18.43
N ASP A 145 -24.15 -8.46 19.55
CA ASP A 145 -25.24 -7.54 19.80
C ASP A 145 -24.85 -6.39 20.76
N ALA A 146 -23.56 -6.12 20.90
CA ALA A 146 -23.09 -5.05 21.76
C ALA A 146 -23.66 -3.69 21.29
N PRO A 147 -24.14 -2.86 22.23
CA PRO A 147 -24.66 -1.54 21.87
C PRO A 147 -23.52 -0.67 21.31
N HIS A 148 -23.80 0.03 20.23
CA HIS A 148 -22.86 0.90 19.58
C HIS A 148 -23.02 2.35 20.01
N VAL A 149 -21.89 3.01 20.22
CA VAL A 149 -21.79 4.45 20.45
C VAL A 149 -20.68 4.98 19.53
N ASP A 150 -21.04 5.85 18.58
CA ASP A 150 -20.10 6.37 17.58
C ASP A 150 -18.82 6.97 18.18
N ALA A 151 -18.93 7.55 19.38
CA ALA A 151 -17.81 8.23 20.01
C ALA A 151 -16.66 7.31 20.43
N TYR A 152 -16.91 5.99 20.70
CA TYR A 152 -15.88 5.11 21.27
C TYR A 152 -16.05 3.60 21.02
N SER A 153 -17.13 3.14 20.36
CA SER A 153 -17.30 1.71 20.09
C SER A 153 -16.37 1.23 18.96
N TYR A 154 -15.94 -0.02 19.07
CA TYR A 154 -15.24 -0.72 17.99
C TYR A 154 -16.21 -1.57 17.18
N LEU A 155 -15.80 -1.97 15.99
CA LEU A 155 -16.55 -2.84 15.09
C LEU A 155 -16.63 -4.26 15.65
N THR A 156 -17.83 -4.82 15.67
CA THR A 156 -18.06 -6.24 15.91
C THR A 156 -17.81 -7.07 14.64
N TRP A 157 -17.76 -8.40 14.77
CA TRP A 157 -17.70 -9.29 13.59
C TRP A 157 -18.90 -9.13 12.65
N GLU A 158 -20.08 -8.78 13.18
CA GLU A 158 -21.28 -8.54 12.38
C GLU A 158 -21.18 -7.22 11.61
N ASP A 159 -20.63 -6.18 12.25
CA ASP A 159 -20.38 -4.90 11.60
C ASP A 159 -19.39 -5.04 10.45
N LEU A 160 -18.32 -5.81 10.64
CA LEU A 160 -17.35 -6.10 9.59
C LEU A 160 -17.97 -6.84 8.40
N ARG A 161 -18.88 -7.79 8.67
CA ARG A 161 -19.64 -8.45 7.59
C ARG A 161 -20.56 -7.48 6.88
N THR A 162 -21.15 -6.53 7.60
CA THR A 162 -22.01 -5.49 7.03
C THR A 162 -21.16 -4.55 6.15
N MET A 163 -20.01 -4.11 6.61
CA MET A 163 -19.08 -3.26 5.82
C MET A 163 -18.66 -3.93 4.51
N LEU A 164 -18.42 -5.24 4.53
CA LEU A 164 -18.04 -6.02 3.34
C LEU A 164 -19.15 -6.21 2.31
N GLN A 165 -20.38 -5.74 2.58
CA GLN A 165 -21.43 -5.66 1.54
C GLN A 165 -21.24 -4.44 0.63
N SER A 166 -20.41 -3.48 1.04
CA SER A 166 -20.07 -2.30 0.24
C SER A 166 -18.84 -2.59 -0.62
N ASP A 167 -18.89 -2.18 -1.87
CA ASP A 167 -17.78 -2.25 -2.82
C ASP A 167 -16.67 -1.21 -2.49
N TRP A 168 -16.89 -0.36 -1.50
CA TRP A 168 -15.99 0.75 -1.15
C TRP A 168 -15.07 0.44 0.03
N ILE A 169 -15.17 -0.73 0.64
CA ILE A 169 -14.36 -1.11 1.81
C ILE A 169 -13.56 -2.38 1.55
N GLU A 170 -12.28 -2.32 1.85
CA GLU A 170 -11.42 -3.47 2.09
C GLU A 170 -11.09 -3.57 3.58
N LEU A 171 -11.03 -4.79 4.12
CA LEU A 171 -10.58 -5.00 5.49
C LEU A 171 -9.08 -5.26 5.55
N GLY A 172 -8.43 -4.53 6.43
CA GLY A 172 -7.03 -4.70 6.80
C GLY A 172 -6.87 -5.29 8.20
N ASN A 173 -5.63 -5.51 8.59
CA ASN A 173 -5.25 -5.99 9.91
C ASN A 173 -4.32 -4.97 10.58
N HIS A 174 -4.74 -4.44 11.74
CA HIS A 174 -3.94 -3.54 12.56
C HIS A 174 -3.40 -4.24 13.82
N THR A 175 -2.90 -5.46 13.64
CA THR A 175 -2.45 -6.39 14.68
C THR A 175 -3.59 -7.03 15.50
N TYR A 176 -3.26 -8.06 16.27
CA TYR A 176 -4.23 -8.67 17.17
C TYR A 176 -4.33 -7.92 18.49
N ASP A 177 -3.22 -7.67 19.18
CA ASP A 177 -3.18 -7.07 20.54
C ASP A 177 -1.92 -6.24 20.78
N MET A 178 -1.45 -5.49 19.79
CA MET A 178 -0.25 -4.65 19.94
C MET A 178 -0.56 -3.22 20.40
N HIS A 179 -1.84 -2.88 20.58
CA HIS A 179 -2.29 -1.58 21.08
C HIS A 179 -2.48 -1.55 22.59
N SER A 180 -2.42 -2.69 23.29
CA SER A 180 -2.46 -2.73 24.73
C SER A 180 -1.16 -2.20 25.33
N ASN A 181 -1.27 -1.35 26.37
CA ASN A 181 -0.13 -0.85 27.14
C ASN A 181 0.63 -2.03 27.79
N GLY A 182 1.65 -2.52 27.13
CA GLY A 182 2.46 -3.65 27.59
C GLY A 182 2.58 -4.80 26.61
N ALA A 183 1.91 -4.78 25.48
CA ALA A 183 2.17 -5.71 24.39
C ALA A 183 3.63 -5.54 23.94
N ARG A 184 4.43 -6.58 24.11
CA ARG A 184 5.80 -6.65 23.61
C ARG A 184 5.83 -7.64 22.47
N CYS A 185 6.40 -7.22 21.38
CA CYS A 185 6.76 -8.11 20.28
C CYS A 185 7.71 -9.22 20.75
#